data_877094e12e457a65374c3da6494dae27
#
_entry.id   877094e12e457a65374c3da6494dae27
#
_cell.length_a   1.000
_cell.length_b   1.000
_cell.length_c   1.000
_cell.angle_alpha   90.00
_cell.angle_beta   90.00
_cell.angle_gamma   90.00
#
_symmetry.space_group_name_H-M   'P 1'
#
loop_
_entity.id
_entity.type
_entity.pdbx_description
1 polymer ?
#
loop_
_entity_poly.entity_id
_entity_poly.type
_entity_poly.pdbx_seq_one_letter_code
_entity_poly.pdbx_strand_id
1 'polypeptide(L)'
;MKTPSAITTPAATPATATATDSQLANNPLMVPISELINYADIEPAHVVPAIEALLKSARATIDTGAAPSLPPLWDEVVTPLDDANEPLWRAWSAVGHLKSVINTPELRQAYNDMLGPVSEYATWVGLHEGLFKQYKRLQASPDFLAWPAVRQRVIELAIRDFRLSGVELEGEDRARFAENAERQSQVSQKFSENVLDANDAWSLTVDELSTLDGIPKTPSRPLNRLPRQTQILTPHKAIATKSP
;
A
#
# COMPACT_ATOMS: atom_id res chain seq x y z
N MET A 1 -9.17 -55.01 -22.33
CA MET A 1 -8.07 -54.19 -21.80
C MET A 1 -8.20 -52.80 -22.38
N LYS A 2 -8.68 -51.81 -21.59
CA LYS A 2 -8.78 -50.42 -21.99
C LYS A 2 -7.70 -49.66 -21.22
N THR A 3 -6.78 -49.04 -21.94
CA THR A 3 -5.72 -48.17 -21.43
C THR A 3 -6.34 -46.83 -20.93
N PRO A 4 -5.91 -46.30 -19.79
CA PRO A 4 -6.39 -44.98 -19.33
C PRO A 4 -5.65 -43.87 -20.07
N SER A 5 -6.45 -42.91 -20.52
CA SER A 5 -6.00 -41.66 -21.17
C SER A 5 -5.36 -40.74 -20.13
N ALA A 6 -4.13 -40.27 -20.40
CA ALA A 6 -3.43 -39.32 -19.57
C ALA A 6 -4.05 -37.95 -19.68
N ILE A 7 -4.46 -37.39 -18.53
CA ILE A 7 -4.90 -36.00 -18.41
C ILE A 7 -3.64 -35.13 -18.36
N THR A 8 -3.42 -34.37 -19.43
CA THR A 8 -2.34 -33.37 -19.49
C THR A 8 -2.83 -32.10 -18.81
N THR A 9 -2.28 -31.81 -17.63
CA THR A 9 -2.48 -30.51 -16.94
C THR A 9 -1.70 -29.45 -17.71
N PRO A 10 -2.31 -28.31 -18.10
CA PRO A 10 -1.56 -27.22 -18.67
C PRO A 10 -0.70 -26.57 -17.58
N ALA A 11 0.60 -26.51 -17.81
CA ALA A 11 1.54 -25.76 -16.98
C ALA A 11 1.23 -24.27 -17.09
N ALA A 12 0.90 -23.66 -15.96
CA ALA A 12 0.82 -22.20 -15.85
C ALA A 12 2.22 -21.63 -15.98
N THR A 13 2.49 -20.91 -17.05
CA THR A 13 3.71 -20.14 -17.25
C THR A 13 3.56 -18.84 -16.46
N PRO A 14 4.45 -18.51 -15.50
CA PRO A 14 4.49 -17.19 -14.91
C PRO A 14 5.14 -16.24 -15.93
N ALA A 15 4.35 -15.39 -16.55
CA ALA A 15 4.86 -14.28 -17.34
C ALA A 15 5.34 -13.17 -16.40
N THR A 16 6.57 -13.29 -15.91
CA THR A 16 7.26 -12.14 -15.29
C THR A 16 7.82 -11.29 -16.44
N ALA A 17 6.98 -10.46 -17.03
CA ALA A 17 7.44 -9.42 -17.94
C ALA A 17 8.10 -8.33 -17.10
N THR A 18 9.42 -8.26 -17.13
CA THR A 18 10.18 -7.13 -16.59
C THR A 18 9.74 -5.88 -17.33
N ALA A 19 9.22 -4.86 -16.60
CA ALA A 19 8.84 -3.59 -17.19
C ALA A 19 10.05 -2.97 -17.89
N THR A 20 9.85 -2.44 -19.08
CA THR A 20 10.93 -1.74 -19.81
C THR A 20 11.19 -0.39 -19.16
N ASP A 21 12.45 0.09 -19.20
CA ASP A 21 12.84 1.40 -18.63
C ASP A 21 11.96 2.55 -19.13
N SER A 22 11.48 2.47 -20.37
CA SER A 22 10.57 3.46 -20.94
C SER A 22 9.17 3.47 -20.31
N GLN A 23 8.68 2.31 -19.85
CA GLN A 23 7.39 2.22 -19.16
C GLN A 23 7.47 2.82 -17.75
N LEU A 24 8.61 2.66 -17.09
CA LEU A 24 8.86 3.24 -15.78
C LEU A 24 9.06 4.75 -15.85
N ALA A 25 9.79 5.26 -16.86
CA ALA A 25 10.08 6.68 -17.03
C ALA A 25 8.82 7.56 -17.20
N ASN A 26 7.74 7.00 -17.75
CA ASN A 26 6.47 7.70 -17.95
C ASN A 26 5.37 7.27 -16.97
N ASN A 27 5.70 6.47 -15.95
CA ASN A 27 4.72 5.98 -15.00
C ASN A 27 4.32 7.09 -14.00
N PRO A 28 3.03 7.45 -13.87
CA PRO A 28 2.57 8.53 -13.01
C PRO A 28 2.80 8.27 -11.51
N LEU A 29 3.10 7.03 -11.10
CA LEU A 29 3.48 6.67 -9.73
C LEU A 29 4.97 6.89 -9.44
N MET A 30 5.79 7.14 -10.48
CA MET A 30 7.25 7.28 -10.39
C MET A 30 7.72 8.75 -10.43
N VAL A 31 6.81 9.70 -10.22
CA VAL A 31 7.15 11.13 -10.23
C VAL A 31 8.07 11.50 -9.07
N PRO A 32 9.03 12.45 -9.28
CA PRO A 32 9.91 12.93 -8.22
C PRO A 32 9.13 13.45 -7.00
N ILE A 33 9.75 13.41 -5.81
CA ILE A 33 9.14 13.89 -4.57
C ILE A 33 8.74 15.38 -4.64
N SER A 34 9.44 16.18 -5.45
CA SER A 34 9.15 17.58 -5.69
C SER A 34 7.89 17.84 -6.52
N GLU A 35 7.33 16.80 -7.14
CA GLU A 35 6.14 16.87 -7.99
C GLU A 35 4.95 16.19 -7.33
N LEU A 36 3.75 16.68 -7.64
CA LEU A 36 2.52 16.07 -7.16
C LEU A 36 2.11 14.91 -8.07
N ILE A 37 1.66 13.81 -7.46
CA ILE A 37 1.04 12.71 -8.19
C ILE A 37 -0.26 13.20 -8.81
N ASN A 38 -0.41 13.06 -10.14
CA ASN A 38 -1.67 13.27 -10.81
C ASN A 38 -2.51 11.97 -10.75
N TYR A 39 -3.46 11.94 -9.85
CA TYR A 39 -4.33 10.78 -9.66
C TYR A 39 -5.18 10.42 -10.89
N ALA A 40 -5.46 11.39 -11.76
CA ALA A 40 -6.26 11.16 -12.96
C ALA A 40 -5.52 10.34 -14.03
N ASP A 41 -4.18 10.34 -13.99
CA ASP A 41 -3.35 9.64 -14.97
C ASP A 41 -3.01 8.22 -14.53
N ILE A 42 -3.36 7.83 -13.28
CA ILE A 42 -3.04 6.49 -12.76
C ILE A 42 -4.05 5.49 -13.32
N GLU A 43 -3.54 4.50 -14.05
CA GLU A 43 -4.26 3.34 -14.54
C GLU A 43 -3.84 2.06 -13.82
N PRO A 44 -4.69 1.01 -13.77
CA PRO A 44 -4.32 -0.27 -13.15
C PRO A 44 -3.00 -0.87 -13.67
N ALA A 45 -2.72 -0.69 -14.96
CA ALA A 45 -1.48 -1.17 -15.60
C ALA A 45 -0.21 -0.50 -15.08
N HIS A 46 -0.30 0.67 -14.46
CA HIS A 46 0.84 1.39 -13.88
C HIS A 46 1.29 0.82 -12.54
N VAL A 47 0.39 0.12 -11.81
CA VAL A 47 0.60 -0.25 -10.41
C VAL A 47 1.73 -1.26 -10.25
N VAL A 48 1.60 -2.44 -10.85
CA VAL A 48 2.57 -3.54 -10.66
C VAL A 48 3.98 -3.12 -11.06
N PRO A 49 4.22 -2.57 -12.28
CA PRO A 49 5.57 -2.19 -12.69
C PRO A 49 6.24 -1.15 -11.78
N ALA A 50 5.47 -0.14 -11.33
CA ALA A 50 5.99 0.90 -10.45
C ALA A 50 6.36 0.34 -9.07
N ILE A 51 5.45 -0.41 -8.45
CA ILE A 51 5.66 -0.93 -7.10
C ILE A 51 6.81 -1.96 -7.08
N GLU A 52 6.92 -2.84 -8.07
CA GLU A 52 8.05 -3.78 -8.20
C GLU A 52 9.40 -3.04 -8.31
N ALA A 53 9.47 -2.01 -9.16
CA ALA A 53 10.68 -1.22 -9.33
C ALA A 53 11.08 -0.48 -8.05
N LEU A 54 10.10 0.12 -7.36
CA LEU A 54 10.31 0.85 -6.10
C LEU A 54 10.72 -0.10 -4.96
N LEU A 55 10.10 -1.28 -4.85
CA LEU A 55 10.51 -2.33 -3.90
C LEU A 55 11.95 -2.78 -4.15
N LYS A 56 12.31 -3.00 -5.41
CA LYS A 56 13.68 -3.39 -5.78
C LYS A 56 14.71 -2.32 -5.38
N SER A 57 14.42 -1.05 -5.68
CA SER A 57 15.29 0.07 -5.33
C SER A 57 15.42 0.22 -3.81
N ALA A 58 14.30 0.18 -3.09
CA ALA A 58 14.28 0.30 -1.64
C ALA A 58 15.05 -0.85 -0.96
N ARG A 59 14.88 -2.11 -1.41
CA ARG A 59 15.66 -3.24 -0.89
C ARG A 59 17.18 -3.03 -1.06
N ALA A 60 17.62 -2.62 -2.25
CA ALA A 60 19.05 -2.39 -2.52
C ALA A 60 19.64 -1.30 -1.60
N THR A 61 18.86 -0.25 -1.31
CA THR A 61 19.28 0.81 -0.39
C THR A 61 19.34 0.31 1.06
N ILE A 62 18.35 -0.49 1.50
CA ILE A 62 18.36 -1.13 2.82
C ILE A 62 19.61 -2.00 3.00
N ASP A 63 19.92 -2.86 2.03
CA ASP A 63 21.10 -3.73 2.08
C ASP A 63 22.40 -2.92 2.20
N THR A 64 22.49 -1.81 1.47
CA THR A 64 23.63 -0.89 1.55
C THR A 64 23.70 -0.19 2.92
N GLY A 65 22.57 0.34 3.40
CA GLY A 65 22.47 1.04 4.69
C GLY A 65 22.71 0.12 5.89
N ALA A 66 22.47 -1.18 5.74
CA ALA A 66 22.72 -2.19 6.77
C ALA A 66 24.18 -2.68 6.82
N ALA A 67 25.04 -2.28 5.88
CA ALA A 67 26.42 -2.76 5.81
C ALA A 67 27.21 -2.39 7.07
N PRO A 68 27.90 -3.35 7.73
CA PRO A 68 28.67 -3.06 8.97
C PRO A 68 29.81 -2.07 8.77
N SER A 69 30.30 -1.96 7.53
CA SER A 69 31.38 -1.02 7.16
C SER A 69 30.92 0.42 7.00
N LEU A 70 29.60 0.66 6.87
CA LEU A 70 29.05 1.98 6.72
C LEU A 70 29.20 2.78 8.02
N PRO A 71 29.73 4.03 7.99
CA PRO A 71 29.81 4.87 9.18
C PRO A 71 28.42 5.15 9.76
N PRO A 72 28.25 5.15 11.10
CA PRO A 72 26.98 5.48 11.72
C PRO A 72 26.74 6.99 11.74
N LEU A 73 26.57 7.58 10.56
CA LEU A 73 26.27 9.00 10.36
C LEU A 73 24.85 9.14 9.84
N TRP A 74 24.17 10.22 10.23
CA TRP A 74 22.79 10.49 9.81
C TRP A 74 22.65 10.49 8.29
N ASP A 75 23.52 11.23 7.61
CA ASP A 75 23.44 11.43 6.16
C ASP A 75 23.91 10.20 5.35
N GLU A 76 24.58 9.24 6.00
CA GLU A 76 24.99 7.98 5.38
C GLU A 76 23.96 6.84 5.59
N VAL A 77 23.21 6.88 6.69
CA VAL A 77 22.27 5.79 7.04
C VAL A 77 20.83 6.26 6.90
N VAL A 78 20.41 7.32 7.59
CA VAL A 78 18.99 7.69 7.69
C VAL A 78 18.50 8.34 6.40
N THR A 79 19.21 9.36 5.90
CA THR A 79 18.78 10.10 4.71
C THR A 79 18.59 9.21 3.49
N PRO A 80 19.54 8.32 3.10
CA PRO A 80 19.35 7.46 1.93
C PRO A 80 18.19 6.46 2.10
N LEU A 81 17.94 6.00 3.33
CA LEU A 81 16.83 5.10 3.61
C LEU A 81 15.47 5.79 3.46
N ASP A 82 15.36 7.02 3.97
CA ASP A 82 14.15 7.83 3.84
C ASP A 82 13.88 8.16 2.36
N ASP A 83 14.91 8.61 1.63
CA ASP A 83 14.83 8.95 0.21
C ASP A 83 14.42 7.76 -0.67
N ALA A 84 14.81 6.53 -0.30
CA ALA A 84 14.45 5.33 -1.04
C ALA A 84 13.04 4.80 -0.68
N ASN A 85 12.62 4.98 0.56
CA ASN A 85 11.31 4.49 1.03
C ASN A 85 10.17 5.46 0.71
N GLU A 86 10.41 6.76 0.67
CA GLU A 86 9.37 7.76 0.42
C GLU A 86 8.65 7.52 -0.92
N PRO A 87 9.33 7.34 -2.07
CA PRO A 87 8.65 7.08 -3.33
C PRO A 87 7.78 5.83 -3.30
N LEU A 88 8.24 4.76 -2.63
CA LEU A 88 7.49 3.52 -2.49
C LEU A 88 6.18 3.74 -1.71
N TRP A 89 6.28 4.32 -0.53
CA TRP A 89 5.10 4.53 0.32
C TRP A 89 4.14 5.57 -0.25
N ARG A 90 4.66 6.57 -0.94
CA ARG A 90 3.84 7.57 -1.65
C ARG A 90 3.04 6.92 -2.79
N ALA A 91 3.70 6.13 -3.62
CA ALA A 91 3.04 5.40 -4.70
C ALA A 91 2.00 4.40 -4.15
N TRP A 92 2.37 3.62 -3.14
CA TRP A 92 1.48 2.65 -2.52
C TRP A 92 0.25 3.30 -1.87
N SER A 93 0.45 4.44 -1.20
CA SER A 93 -0.66 5.22 -0.62
C SER A 93 -1.60 5.77 -1.68
N ALA A 94 -1.08 6.23 -2.83
CA ALA A 94 -1.90 6.70 -3.93
C ALA A 94 -2.76 5.57 -4.53
N VAL A 95 -2.19 4.39 -4.74
CA VAL A 95 -2.91 3.21 -5.23
C VAL A 95 -3.98 2.77 -4.22
N GLY A 96 -3.64 2.71 -2.93
CA GLY A 96 -4.58 2.37 -1.86
C GLY A 96 -5.75 3.35 -1.77
N HIS A 97 -5.48 4.65 -1.93
CA HIS A 97 -6.52 5.67 -1.96
C HIS A 97 -7.45 5.48 -3.17
N LEU A 98 -6.90 5.37 -4.38
CA LEU A 98 -7.70 5.15 -5.59
C LEU A 98 -8.54 3.87 -5.49
N LYS A 99 -7.97 2.77 -5.01
CA LYS A 99 -8.70 1.52 -4.77
C LYS A 99 -9.88 1.73 -3.81
N SER A 100 -9.73 2.57 -2.79
CA SER A 100 -10.80 2.82 -1.82
C SER A 100 -11.94 3.71 -2.34
N VAL A 101 -11.70 4.54 -3.36
CA VAL A 101 -12.69 5.52 -3.87
C VAL A 101 -13.22 5.22 -5.27
N ILE A 102 -12.43 4.59 -6.15
CA ILE A 102 -12.82 4.20 -7.50
C ILE A 102 -13.20 2.72 -7.56
N ASN A 103 -12.38 1.86 -6.95
CA ASN A 103 -12.61 0.43 -6.72
C ASN A 103 -13.04 -0.37 -7.96
N THR A 104 -12.41 -0.12 -9.13
CA THR A 104 -12.66 -0.98 -10.29
C THR A 104 -12.07 -2.38 -10.06
N PRO A 105 -12.62 -3.43 -10.71
CA PRO A 105 -12.07 -4.79 -10.59
C PRO A 105 -10.59 -4.88 -10.95
N GLU A 106 -10.16 -4.17 -12.00
CA GLU A 106 -8.78 -4.16 -12.49
C GLU A 106 -7.83 -3.49 -11.48
N LEU A 107 -8.26 -2.36 -10.89
CA LEU A 107 -7.45 -1.67 -9.89
C LEU A 107 -7.37 -2.48 -8.59
N ARG A 108 -8.47 -3.11 -8.18
CA ARG A 108 -8.50 -4.03 -7.04
C ARG A 108 -7.55 -5.20 -7.25
N GLN A 109 -7.54 -5.79 -8.45
CA GLN A 109 -6.63 -6.88 -8.78
C GLN A 109 -5.17 -6.43 -8.71
N ALA A 110 -4.82 -5.31 -9.36
CA ALA A 110 -3.45 -4.79 -9.36
C ALA A 110 -2.95 -4.44 -7.93
N TYR A 111 -3.83 -3.90 -7.08
CA TYR A 111 -3.54 -3.69 -5.66
C TYR A 111 -3.28 -5.01 -4.93
N ASN A 112 -4.15 -6.01 -5.12
CA ASN A 112 -4.04 -7.30 -4.45
C ASN A 112 -2.79 -8.07 -4.88
N ASP A 113 -2.38 -7.95 -6.14
CA ASP A 113 -1.15 -8.56 -6.66
C ASP A 113 0.10 -8.02 -5.93
N MET A 114 0.09 -6.74 -5.54
CA MET A 114 1.22 -6.10 -4.86
C MET A 114 1.11 -6.08 -3.33
N LEU A 115 -0.05 -6.42 -2.76
CA LEU A 115 -0.24 -6.42 -1.29
C LEU A 115 0.73 -7.36 -0.58
N GLY A 116 0.88 -8.58 -1.10
CA GLY A 116 1.82 -9.57 -0.56
C GLY A 116 3.27 -9.07 -0.60
N PRO A 117 3.82 -8.70 -1.78
CA PRO A 117 5.17 -8.16 -1.90
C PRO A 117 5.46 -6.93 -1.02
N VAL A 118 4.50 -5.99 -0.89
CA VAL A 118 4.66 -4.81 -0.02
C VAL A 118 4.64 -5.19 1.46
N SER A 119 3.73 -6.09 1.86
CA SER A 119 3.66 -6.59 3.25
C SER A 119 4.91 -7.37 3.64
N GLU A 120 5.41 -8.20 2.73
CA GLU A 120 6.67 -8.92 2.92
C GLU A 120 7.85 -7.96 3.08
N TYR A 121 7.93 -6.92 2.22
CA TYR A 121 8.96 -5.89 2.34
C TYR A 121 8.92 -5.20 3.70
N ALA A 122 7.75 -4.76 4.14
CA ALA A 122 7.58 -4.10 5.44
C ALA A 122 8.04 -5.00 6.60
N THR A 123 7.64 -6.27 6.57
CA THR A 123 8.04 -7.27 7.56
C THR A 123 9.55 -7.52 7.53
N TRP A 124 10.12 -7.69 6.33
CA TRP A 124 11.55 -7.90 6.15
C TRP A 124 12.38 -6.73 6.69
N VAL A 125 11.98 -5.47 6.41
CA VAL A 125 12.64 -4.28 6.96
C VAL A 125 12.56 -4.28 8.49
N GLY A 126 11.38 -4.51 9.05
CA GLY A 126 11.17 -4.54 10.50
C GLY A 126 11.98 -5.62 11.21
N LEU A 127 12.29 -6.73 10.54
CA LEU A 127 13.10 -7.85 11.05
C LEU A 127 14.60 -7.75 10.67
N HIS A 128 15.02 -6.63 10.05
CA HIS A 128 16.37 -6.52 9.48
C HIS A 128 17.43 -6.21 10.54
N GLU A 129 18.09 -7.24 11.04
CA GLU A 129 19.09 -7.13 12.12
C GLU A 129 20.25 -6.18 11.80
N GLY A 130 20.75 -6.18 10.56
CA GLY A 130 21.85 -5.30 10.14
C GLY A 130 21.46 -3.84 10.28
N LEU A 131 20.24 -3.49 9.83
CA LEU A 131 19.71 -2.14 9.93
C LEU A 131 19.47 -1.74 11.40
N PHE A 132 18.87 -2.61 12.19
CA PHE A 132 18.71 -2.41 13.63
C PHE A 132 20.05 -2.14 14.34
N LYS A 133 21.11 -2.89 13.98
CA LYS A 133 22.47 -2.66 14.49
C LYS A 133 22.99 -1.29 14.11
N GLN A 134 22.74 -0.83 12.88
CA GLN A 134 23.14 0.52 12.44
C GLN A 134 22.42 1.62 13.24
N TYR A 135 21.12 1.52 13.46
CA TYR A 135 20.39 2.48 14.30
C TYR A 135 20.89 2.49 15.76
N LYS A 136 21.25 1.34 16.32
CA LYS A 136 21.90 1.28 17.64
C LYS A 136 23.28 1.93 17.64
N ARG A 137 24.06 1.80 16.58
CA ARG A 137 25.35 2.48 16.42
C ARG A 137 25.20 4.00 16.32
N LEU A 138 24.17 4.48 15.59
CA LEU A 138 23.81 5.90 15.55
C LEU A 138 23.48 6.43 16.96
N GLN A 139 22.65 5.71 17.73
CA GLN A 139 22.31 6.10 19.10
C GLN A 139 23.52 6.12 20.03
N ALA A 140 24.48 5.22 19.83
CA ALA A 140 25.71 5.13 20.62
C ALA A 140 26.84 6.05 20.14
N SER A 141 26.61 6.79 19.03
CA SER A 141 27.63 7.69 18.49
C SER A 141 27.89 8.89 19.42
N PRO A 142 29.12 9.42 19.45
CA PRO A 142 29.45 10.60 20.26
C PRO A 142 28.59 11.82 19.89
N ASP A 143 28.18 11.92 18.64
CA ASP A 143 27.43 13.07 18.10
C ASP A 143 25.94 13.01 18.47
N PHE A 144 25.40 11.85 18.87
CA PHE A 144 23.97 11.64 19.11
C PHE A 144 23.37 12.69 20.07
N LEU A 145 24.03 12.94 21.19
CA LEU A 145 23.57 13.90 22.19
C LEU A 145 23.67 15.36 21.75
N ALA A 146 24.49 15.64 20.73
CA ALA A 146 24.63 16.96 20.13
C ALA A 146 23.57 17.23 19.03
N TRP A 147 22.87 16.21 18.56
CA TRP A 147 21.82 16.37 17.55
C TRP A 147 20.60 17.09 18.11
N PRO A 148 19.83 17.78 17.25
CA PRO A 148 18.52 18.30 17.65
C PRO A 148 17.63 17.20 18.23
N ALA A 149 16.82 17.53 19.24
CA ALA A 149 15.95 16.57 19.94
C ALA A 149 15.05 15.77 18.97
N VAL A 150 14.63 16.38 17.85
CA VAL A 150 13.84 15.71 16.81
C VAL A 150 14.62 14.56 16.18
N ARG A 151 15.89 14.77 15.81
CA ARG A 151 16.74 13.70 15.25
C ARG A 151 17.00 12.59 16.25
N GLN A 152 17.27 12.94 17.53
CA GLN A 152 17.41 11.93 18.58
C GLN A 152 16.15 11.09 18.69
N ARG A 153 14.96 11.75 18.67
CA ARG A 153 13.67 11.07 18.77
C ARG A 153 13.39 10.14 17.59
N VAL A 154 13.77 10.51 16.38
CA VAL A 154 13.64 9.63 15.20
C VAL A 154 14.41 8.31 15.41
N ILE A 155 15.65 8.38 15.87
CA ILE A 155 16.46 7.17 16.13
C ILE A 155 15.86 6.32 17.25
N GLU A 156 15.42 6.94 18.36
CA GLU A 156 14.77 6.22 19.46
C GLU A 156 13.50 5.49 19.01
N LEU A 157 12.67 6.17 18.21
CA LEU A 157 11.44 5.59 17.67
C LEU A 157 11.75 4.45 16.70
N ALA A 158 12.72 4.63 15.80
CA ALA A 158 13.14 3.56 14.88
C ALA A 158 13.61 2.31 15.64
N ILE A 159 14.45 2.46 16.67
CA ILE A 159 14.91 1.33 17.50
C ILE A 159 13.73 0.66 18.20
N ARG A 160 12.80 1.44 18.75
CA ARG A 160 11.57 0.91 19.36
C ARG A 160 10.76 0.11 18.35
N ASP A 161 10.57 0.66 17.15
CA ASP A 161 9.74 0.05 16.12
C ASP A 161 10.36 -1.24 15.57
N PHE A 162 11.69 -1.31 15.45
CA PHE A 162 12.39 -2.58 15.17
C PHE A 162 12.11 -3.65 16.24
N ARG A 163 12.13 -3.27 17.53
CA ARG A 163 11.80 -4.22 18.62
C ARG A 163 10.36 -4.68 18.56
N LEU A 164 9.43 -3.76 18.33
CA LEU A 164 8.00 -4.09 18.18
C LEU A 164 7.73 -4.93 16.93
N SER A 165 8.55 -4.79 15.90
CA SER A 165 8.51 -5.63 14.69
C SER A 165 9.16 -7.00 14.89
N GLY A 166 9.70 -7.29 16.09
CA GLY A 166 10.22 -8.61 16.42
C GLY A 166 11.66 -8.87 15.97
N VAL A 167 12.48 -7.83 15.72
CA VAL A 167 13.87 -7.98 15.27
C VAL A 167 14.75 -8.81 16.25
N GLU A 168 14.39 -8.79 17.52
CA GLU A 168 15.08 -9.54 18.58
C GLU A 168 14.49 -10.96 18.78
N LEU A 169 13.45 -11.34 18.01
CA LEU A 169 12.92 -12.70 18.01
C LEU A 169 13.83 -13.64 17.22
N GLU A 170 13.91 -14.89 17.67
CA GLU A 170 14.75 -15.93 17.09
C GLU A 170 13.91 -17.19 16.74
N GLY A 171 14.45 -18.02 15.86
CA GLY A 171 13.91 -19.34 15.56
C GLY A 171 12.44 -19.34 15.18
N GLU A 172 11.65 -20.18 15.82
CA GLU A 172 10.23 -20.38 15.52
C GLU A 172 9.37 -19.14 15.82
N ASP A 173 9.70 -18.36 16.87
CA ASP A 173 8.93 -17.17 17.22
C ASP A 173 9.06 -16.08 16.15
N ARG A 174 10.24 -15.94 15.54
CA ARG A 174 10.45 -15.03 14.41
C ARG A 174 9.65 -15.46 13.18
N ALA A 175 9.66 -16.75 12.85
CA ALA A 175 8.89 -17.29 11.73
C ALA A 175 7.38 -17.09 11.95
N ARG A 176 6.86 -17.39 13.14
CA ARG A 176 5.45 -17.18 13.51
C ARG A 176 5.06 -15.71 13.47
N PHE A 177 5.94 -14.81 13.86
CA PHE A 177 5.68 -13.38 13.78
C PHE A 177 5.49 -12.93 12.34
N ALA A 178 6.39 -13.34 11.43
CA ALA A 178 6.31 -13.02 10.01
C ALA A 178 5.04 -13.59 9.36
N GLU A 179 4.71 -14.88 9.61
CA GLU A 179 3.48 -15.52 9.13
C GLU A 179 2.22 -14.79 9.64
N ASN A 180 2.22 -14.41 10.92
CA ASN A 180 1.09 -13.70 11.51
C ASN A 180 0.91 -12.29 10.90
N ALA A 181 2.00 -11.58 10.62
CA ALA A 181 1.97 -10.27 9.96
C ALA A 181 1.38 -10.37 8.53
N GLU A 182 1.78 -11.38 7.77
CA GLU A 182 1.21 -11.66 6.45
C GLU A 182 -0.28 -12.00 6.54
N ARG A 183 -0.65 -12.90 7.45
CA ARG A 183 -2.04 -13.28 7.68
C ARG A 183 -2.90 -12.10 8.09
N GLN A 184 -2.40 -11.23 8.95
CA GLN A 184 -3.09 -10.01 9.38
C GLN A 184 -3.34 -9.08 8.18
N SER A 185 -2.35 -8.89 7.30
CA SER A 185 -2.49 -8.09 6.08
C SER A 185 -3.60 -8.61 5.19
N GLN A 186 -3.62 -9.92 4.91
CA GLN A 186 -4.65 -10.56 4.09
C GLN A 186 -6.06 -10.43 4.69
N VAL A 187 -6.20 -10.67 6.01
CA VAL A 187 -7.49 -10.58 6.70
C VAL A 187 -8.00 -9.13 6.74
N SER A 188 -7.12 -8.16 6.99
CA SER A 188 -7.47 -6.73 6.98
C SER A 188 -7.91 -6.27 5.61
N GLN A 189 -7.22 -6.73 4.55
CA GLN A 189 -7.61 -6.45 3.18
C GLN A 189 -8.99 -7.04 2.87
N LYS A 190 -9.21 -8.31 3.20
CA LYS A 190 -10.51 -8.96 2.96
C LYS A 190 -11.65 -8.29 3.72
N PHE A 191 -11.40 -7.85 4.96
CA PHE A 191 -12.37 -7.06 5.71
C PHE A 191 -12.72 -5.75 5.00
N SER A 192 -11.70 -5.01 4.53
CA SER A 192 -11.90 -3.74 3.81
C SER A 192 -12.70 -3.93 2.51
N GLU A 193 -12.40 -4.97 1.75
CA GLU A 193 -13.16 -5.33 0.55
C GLU A 193 -14.61 -5.66 0.87
N ASN A 194 -14.86 -6.47 1.89
CA ASN A 194 -16.23 -6.83 2.31
C ASN A 194 -17.03 -5.59 2.73
N VAL A 195 -16.39 -4.61 3.40
CA VAL A 195 -17.05 -3.34 3.77
C VAL A 195 -17.41 -2.54 2.53
N LEU A 196 -16.49 -2.40 1.56
CA LEU A 196 -16.75 -1.70 0.31
C LEU A 196 -17.88 -2.36 -0.48
N ASP A 197 -17.80 -3.67 -0.66
CA ASP A 197 -18.79 -4.45 -1.40
C ASP A 197 -20.17 -4.39 -0.74
N ALA A 198 -20.24 -4.46 0.59
CA ALA A 198 -21.51 -4.34 1.33
C ALA A 198 -22.12 -2.94 1.19
N ASN A 199 -21.29 -1.89 1.22
CA ASN A 199 -21.75 -0.51 1.01
C ASN A 199 -22.22 -0.28 -0.42
N ASP A 200 -21.55 -0.84 -1.41
CA ASP A 200 -21.92 -0.70 -2.82
C ASP A 200 -23.20 -1.50 -3.16
N ALA A 201 -23.40 -2.63 -2.50
CA ALA A 201 -24.59 -3.46 -2.68
C ALA A 201 -25.85 -2.92 -2.01
N TRP A 202 -25.68 -2.06 -0.96
CA TRP A 202 -26.80 -1.52 -0.24
C TRP A 202 -27.38 -0.27 -0.88
N SER A 203 -28.69 -0.23 -1.06
CA SER A 203 -29.41 0.96 -1.53
C SER A 203 -30.80 1.02 -0.91
N LEU A 204 -31.26 2.24 -0.68
CA LEU A 204 -32.63 2.52 -0.24
C LEU A 204 -33.32 3.38 -1.29
N THR A 205 -34.40 2.88 -1.86
CA THR A 205 -35.27 3.65 -2.76
C THR A 205 -36.34 4.36 -1.93
N VAL A 206 -36.49 5.66 -2.14
CA VAL A 206 -37.46 6.47 -1.43
C VAL A 206 -38.44 7.05 -2.47
N ASP A 207 -39.72 6.77 -2.31
CA ASP A 207 -40.76 7.20 -3.25
C ASP A 207 -41.38 8.57 -2.85
N GLU A 208 -41.35 8.92 -1.57
CA GLU A 208 -41.91 10.17 -1.07
C GLU A 208 -40.82 11.10 -0.49
N LEU A 209 -40.80 12.34 -0.96
CA LEU A 209 -39.83 13.36 -0.53
C LEU A 209 -39.91 13.67 0.96
N SER A 210 -41.11 13.61 1.57
CA SER A 210 -41.34 13.84 2.99
C SER A 210 -40.54 12.90 3.88
N THR A 211 -40.20 11.71 3.40
CA THR A 211 -39.32 10.74 4.12
C THR A 211 -37.89 11.27 4.30
N LEU A 212 -37.51 12.28 3.51
CA LEU A 212 -36.20 12.90 3.55
C LEU A 212 -36.17 14.18 4.38
N ASP A 213 -37.27 14.57 5.06
CA ASP A 213 -37.32 15.74 5.90
C ASP A 213 -36.33 15.64 7.06
N GLY A 214 -35.54 16.69 7.25
CA GLY A 214 -34.46 16.73 8.25
C GLY A 214 -33.09 16.29 7.75
N ILE A 215 -32.99 15.73 6.56
CA ILE A 215 -31.68 15.44 5.94
C ILE A 215 -31.10 16.75 5.37
N PRO A 216 -29.85 17.12 5.73
CA PRO A 216 -29.19 18.28 5.19
C PRO A 216 -29.16 18.24 3.66
N LYS A 217 -29.59 19.32 3.01
CA LYS A 217 -29.44 19.46 1.55
C LYS A 217 -27.95 19.63 1.26
N THR A 218 -27.29 18.56 0.90
CA THR A 218 -25.93 18.64 0.35
C THR A 218 -25.98 19.48 -0.94
N PRO A 219 -25.03 20.42 -1.19
CA PRO A 219 -24.97 21.12 -2.46
C PRO A 219 -24.88 20.07 -3.56
N SER A 220 -25.96 19.90 -4.28
CA SER A 220 -26.12 18.83 -5.27
C SER A 220 -25.16 19.07 -6.41
N ARG A 221 -24.19 18.20 -6.56
CA ARG A 221 -23.67 17.88 -7.91
C ARG A 221 -24.89 17.49 -8.75
N PRO A 222 -25.11 18.07 -9.94
CA PRO A 222 -26.35 17.80 -10.68
C PRO A 222 -26.48 16.31 -10.98
N LEU A 223 -27.52 15.69 -10.46
CA LEU A 223 -27.91 14.29 -10.64
C LEU A 223 -28.45 13.99 -12.04
N ASN A 224 -28.11 14.82 -13.03
CA ASN A 224 -28.62 14.75 -14.42
C ASN A 224 -28.13 13.55 -15.23
N ARG A 225 -27.46 12.56 -14.65
CA ARG A 225 -26.96 11.38 -15.38
C ARG A 225 -27.58 10.05 -14.98
N LEU A 226 -28.54 10.03 -14.07
CA LEU A 226 -29.30 8.80 -13.80
C LEU A 226 -30.56 8.76 -14.64
N PRO A 227 -30.95 7.60 -15.17
CA PRO A 227 -32.20 7.48 -15.91
C PRO A 227 -33.38 7.93 -15.02
N ARG A 228 -34.35 8.62 -15.60
CA ARG A 228 -35.46 9.30 -14.92
C ARG A 228 -36.37 8.40 -14.04
N GLN A 229 -36.05 7.14 -13.79
CA GLN A 229 -37.03 6.21 -13.21
C GLN A 229 -36.66 5.65 -11.84
N THR A 230 -35.49 5.90 -11.30
CA THR A 230 -35.16 5.35 -9.96
C THR A 230 -34.18 6.25 -9.23
N GLN A 231 -34.57 6.72 -8.05
CA GLN A 231 -33.70 7.55 -7.22
C GLN A 231 -33.26 6.69 -6.03
N ILE A 232 -31.95 6.52 -5.88
CA ILE A 232 -31.34 5.59 -4.95
C ILE A 232 -30.53 6.34 -3.91
N LEU A 233 -30.78 6.12 -2.63
CA LEU A 233 -29.95 6.57 -1.53
C LEU A 233 -28.90 5.48 -1.25
N THR A 234 -27.62 5.84 -1.43
CA THR A 234 -26.51 5.03 -0.90
C THR A 234 -25.85 5.76 0.26
N PRO A 235 -25.30 5.09 1.25
CA PRO A 235 -24.67 5.71 2.42
C PRO A 235 -23.58 6.74 2.09
N HIS A 236 -23.02 6.67 0.88
CA HIS A 236 -21.91 7.53 0.44
C HIS A 236 -22.16 8.30 -0.86
N LYS A 237 -23.29 8.10 -1.53
CA LYS A 237 -23.58 8.78 -2.79
C LYS A 237 -24.94 9.47 -2.69
N ALA A 238 -24.93 10.77 -2.77
CA ALA A 238 -26.03 11.71 -2.80
C ALA A 238 -27.47 11.18 -2.84
N ILE A 239 -28.34 11.83 -2.12
CA ILE A 239 -29.79 11.65 -2.15
C ILE A 239 -30.29 11.99 -3.54
N ALA A 240 -30.83 11.04 -4.24
CA ALA A 240 -31.54 11.23 -5.48
C ALA A 240 -33.06 11.15 -5.19
N THR A 241 -33.80 12.17 -5.58
CA THR A 241 -35.26 12.24 -5.42
C THR A 241 -35.98 11.95 -6.74
N LYS A 242 -37.09 11.26 -6.71
CA LYS A 242 -37.96 11.07 -7.88
C LYS A 242 -38.69 12.38 -8.15
N SER A 243 -38.56 12.94 -9.35
CA SER A 243 -39.48 13.99 -9.80
C SER A 243 -40.82 13.38 -10.22
N PRO A 244 -41.92 14.05 -9.97
CA PRO A 244 -43.24 13.57 -10.33
C PRO A 244 -43.43 13.42 -11.85
#